data_a8484e15ceeaba828c375095613bcb41
#
_entry.id   a8484e15ceeaba828c375095613bcb41
#
_cell.length_a   1.000
_cell.length_b   1.000
_cell.length_c   1.000
_cell.angle_alpha   90.00
_cell.angle_beta   90.00
_cell.angle_gamma   90.00
#
_symmetry.space_group_name_H-M   'P 1'
#
loop_
_entity.id
_entity.type
_entity.pdbx_description
1 polymer ?
#
loop_
_entity_poly.entity_id
_entity_poly.type
_entity_poly.pdbx_seq_one_letter_code
_entity_poly.pdbx_strand_id
1 'polypeptide(L)'
;MSDVKYPGGTLGGVPLFNDENREFVTATNAWRDVPIPRKMRALGKDRRGYPIPFNVLRNKEGRPHFTVNDSIRQHRALVEKRCAICGSRLGKPIWFVGGPLSAFHEDGAYMDTALHHECMTYALQVCPYLAVKNYNGRIDDATVDHSKLRDGTILMDPTHLPERPALFVAVASNSQTIIPREGICPLVKPDRPYIAVEYWRNGRRLSEEDGHVLVGLAFTEENAHA
;
A
#
# COMPACT_ATOMS: atom_id res chain seq x y z
N MET A 1 -9.05 21.67 19.82
CA MET A 1 -8.75 20.53 18.93
C MET A 1 -10.01 19.69 18.85
N SER A 2 -10.72 19.71 17.75
CA SER A 2 -11.99 18.99 17.59
C SER A 2 -11.67 17.51 17.40
N ASP A 3 -12.10 16.68 18.33
CA ASP A 3 -12.05 15.23 18.23
C ASP A 3 -12.80 14.78 16.97
N VAL A 4 -12.07 14.28 16.00
CA VAL A 4 -12.66 13.70 14.80
C VAL A 4 -13.24 12.34 15.19
N LYS A 5 -14.51 12.32 15.58
CA LYS A 5 -15.26 11.08 15.80
C LYS A 5 -15.49 10.38 14.46
N TYR A 6 -14.88 9.24 14.27
CA TYR A 6 -15.23 8.35 13.18
C TYR A 6 -16.47 7.54 13.56
N PRO A 7 -17.55 7.54 12.74
CA PRO A 7 -18.71 6.71 12.99
C PRO A 7 -18.30 5.23 12.96
N GLY A 8 -18.49 4.52 14.05
CA GLY A 8 -18.20 3.10 14.17
C GLY A 8 -17.13 2.71 15.20
N GLY A 9 -16.38 3.64 15.75
CA GLY A 9 -15.47 3.38 16.87
C GLY A 9 -14.26 2.48 16.60
N THR A 10 -14.15 1.92 15.41
CA THR A 10 -13.03 1.06 15.00
C THR A 10 -12.55 1.41 13.60
N LEU A 11 -11.25 1.33 13.37
CA LEU A 11 -10.64 1.36 12.06
C LEU A 11 -9.85 0.06 11.91
N GLY A 12 -10.27 -0.84 11.01
CA GLY A 12 -9.63 -2.14 10.84
C GLY A 12 -9.71 -3.04 12.08
N GLY A 13 -10.81 -3.00 12.85
CA GLY A 13 -10.99 -3.79 14.07
C GLY A 13 -10.28 -3.24 15.32
N VAL A 14 -9.50 -2.17 15.21
CA VAL A 14 -8.79 -1.54 16.31
C VAL A 14 -9.60 -0.34 16.84
N PRO A 15 -9.94 -0.26 18.14
CA PRO A 15 -10.66 0.88 18.69
C PRO A 15 -9.90 2.19 18.47
N LEU A 16 -10.57 3.23 17.95
CA LEU A 16 -9.93 4.52 17.63
C LEU A 16 -9.61 5.36 18.87
N PHE A 17 -10.02 4.94 20.05
CA PHE A 17 -10.05 5.78 21.26
C PHE A 17 -9.35 5.17 22.49
N ASN A 18 -8.42 4.22 22.29
CA ASN A 18 -7.55 3.80 23.36
C ASN A 18 -6.16 4.45 23.22
N ASP A 19 -5.36 4.42 24.28
CA ASP A 19 -4.01 5.01 24.28
C ASP A 19 -3.09 4.35 23.22
N GLU A 20 -3.34 3.08 22.87
CA GLU A 20 -2.60 2.36 21.85
C GLU A 20 -2.82 2.91 20.42
N ASN A 21 -3.98 3.55 20.18
CA ASN A 21 -4.35 4.13 18.89
C ASN A 21 -4.05 5.62 18.77
N ARG A 22 -3.54 6.24 19.81
CA ARG A 22 -3.23 7.67 19.82
C ARG A 22 -2.17 8.02 18.77
N GLU A 23 -1.18 7.16 18.61
CA GLU A 23 -0.15 7.28 17.58
C GLU A 23 -0.77 7.14 16.18
N PHE A 24 -1.72 6.22 15.99
CA PHE A 24 -2.46 6.04 14.75
C PHE A 24 -3.28 7.27 14.37
N VAL A 25 -4.08 7.80 15.28
CA VAL A 25 -4.87 9.02 15.04
C VAL A 25 -3.98 10.19 14.71
N THR A 26 -2.85 10.33 15.39
CA THR A 26 -1.85 11.37 15.12
C THR A 26 -1.22 11.17 13.74
N ALA A 27 -0.81 9.94 13.40
CA ALA A 27 -0.20 9.63 12.11
C ALA A 27 -1.20 9.80 10.94
N THR A 28 -2.49 9.45 11.14
CA THR A 28 -3.52 9.68 10.10
C THR A 28 -3.82 11.15 9.83
N ASN A 29 -3.46 12.03 10.73
CA ASN A 29 -3.55 13.48 10.54
C ASN A 29 -2.25 14.08 9.98
N ALA A 30 -1.11 13.42 10.11
CA ALA A 30 0.19 13.88 9.61
C ALA A 30 0.22 14.09 8.10
N TRP A 31 -0.70 13.46 7.33
CA TRP A 31 -0.82 13.71 5.89
C TRP A 31 -1.07 15.18 5.54
N ARG A 32 -1.61 15.97 6.46
CA ARG A 32 -1.85 17.40 6.26
C ARG A 32 -0.56 18.20 6.19
N ASP A 33 0.47 17.72 6.87
CA ASP A 33 1.78 18.36 6.95
C ASP A 33 2.73 17.88 5.85
N VAL A 34 2.38 16.74 5.20
CA VAL A 34 3.14 16.20 4.07
C VAL A 34 2.59 16.78 2.76
N PRO A 35 3.41 17.51 1.98
CA PRO A 35 2.95 18.14 0.75
C PRO A 35 2.51 17.10 -0.29
N ILE A 36 1.28 17.25 -0.79
CA ILE A 36 0.73 16.38 -1.83
C ILE A 36 1.54 16.55 -3.12
N PRO A 37 2.13 15.49 -3.67
CA PRO A 37 2.87 15.51 -4.92
C PRO A 37 2.05 16.10 -6.07
N ARG A 38 2.72 16.83 -6.98
CA ARG A 38 2.05 17.50 -8.10
C ARG A 38 1.12 16.58 -8.89
N LYS A 39 1.58 15.34 -9.19
CA LYS A 39 0.81 14.35 -9.94
C LYS A 39 -0.42 13.83 -9.19
N MET A 40 -0.47 13.98 -7.87
CA MET A 40 -1.60 13.55 -7.05
C MET A 40 -2.63 14.66 -6.80
N ARG A 41 -2.33 15.91 -7.13
CA ARG A 41 -3.23 17.05 -6.84
C ARG A 41 -4.57 16.98 -7.56
N ALA A 42 -4.62 16.32 -8.71
CA ALA A 42 -5.85 16.13 -9.49
C ALA A 42 -6.70 14.94 -8.99
N LEU A 43 -6.23 14.15 -8.03
CA LEU A 43 -7.00 13.06 -7.46
C LEU A 43 -8.21 13.59 -6.69
N GLY A 44 -9.33 12.87 -6.78
CA GLY A 44 -10.45 13.07 -5.88
C GLY A 44 -10.02 12.93 -4.43
N LYS A 45 -10.68 13.63 -3.53
CA LYS A 45 -10.39 13.57 -2.09
C LYS A 45 -11.57 12.94 -1.36
N ASP A 46 -11.27 12.21 -0.30
CA ASP A 46 -12.29 11.73 0.62
C ASP A 46 -12.81 12.89 1.52
N ARG A 47 -13.78 12.60 2.39
CA ARG A 47 -14.36 13.57 3.33
C ARG A 47 -13.35 14.23 4.28
N ARG A 48 -12.17 13.61 4.49
CA ARG A 48 -11.08 14.14 5.31
C ARG A 48 -10.16 15.06 4.50
N GLY A 49 -10.30 15.07 3.18
CA GLY A 49 -9.38 15.73 2.25
C GLY A 49 -8.21 14.85 1.80
N TYR A 50 -8.22 13.56 2.15
CA TYR A 50 -7.16 12.62 1.78
C TYR A 50 -7.27 12.25 0.29
N PRO A 51 -6.17 12.32 -0.49
CA PRO A 51 -6.19 11.92 -1.89
C PRO A 51 -6.56 10.46 -2.06
N ILE A 52 -7.54 10.16 -2.91
CA ILE A 52 -7.97 8.79 -3.19
C ILE A 52 -7.11 8.22 -4.32
N PRO A 53 -6.26 7.20 -4.06
CA PRO A 53 -5.42 6.61 -5.09
C PRO A 53 -6.23 6.08 -6.28
N PHE A 54 -5.57 6.06 -7.44
CA PHE A 54 -6.20 5.64 -8.70
C PHE A 54 -6.74 4.21 -8.63
N ASN A 55 -5.94 3.27 -8.06
CA ASN A 55 -6.29 1.86 -7.97
C ASN A 55 -7.24 1.50 -6.82
N VAL A 56 -7.57 2.43 -5.93
CA VAL A 56 -8.49 2.16 -4.81
C VAL A 56 -9.89 1.87 -5.34
N LEU A 57 -10.49 0.80 -4.83
CA LEU A 57 -11.87 0.43 -5.11
C LEU A 57 -12.82 1.55 -4.64
N ARG A 58 -13.81 1.83 -5.46
CA ARG A 58 -14.93 2.70 -5.09
C ARG A 58 -16.24 1.92 -5.24
N ASN A 59 -17.09 2.04 -4.23
CA ASN A 59 -18.44 1.48 -4.33
C ASN A 59 -19.29 2.23 -5.39
N LYS A 60 -20.54 1.77 -5.58
CA LYS A 60 -21.48 2.37 -6.55
C LYS A 60 -21.76 3.85 -6.28
N GLU A 61 -21.62 4.30 -5.02
CA GLU A 61 -21.79 5.70 -4.59
C GLU A 61 -20.51 6.53 -4.69
N GLY A 62 -19.43 5.95 -5.19
CA GLY A 62 -18.12 6.61 -5.33
C GLY A 62 -17.26 6.67 -4.06
N ARG A 63 -17.71 6.05 -2.96
CA ARG A 63 -16.93 6.02 -1.70
C ARG A 63 -15.72 5.09 -1.83
N PRO A 64 -14.53 5.52 -1.38
CA PRO A 64 -13.33 4.70 -1.47
C PRO A 64 -13.27 3.64 -0.36
N HIS A 65 -12.82 2.45 -0.72
CA HIS A 65 -12.39 1.39 0.19
C HIS A 65 -10.87 1.32 0.13
N PHE A 66 -10.18 2.06 0.99
CA PHE A 66 -8.73 2.24 0.93
C PHE A 66 -7.90 0.97 1.11
N THR A 67 -8.49 -0.09 1.62
CA THR A 67 -7.84 -1.38 1.85
C THR A 67 -8.01 -2.34 0.68
N VAL A 68 -8.76 -1.95 -0.38
CA VAL A 68 -9.05 -2.80 -1.54
C VAL A 68 -8.62 -2.14 -2.82
N ASN A 69 -7.91 -2.89 -3.65
CA ASN A 69 -7.60 -2.50 -5.02
C ASN A 69 -8.79 -2.84 -5.95
N ASP A 70 -9.12 -1.90 -6.83
CA ASP A 70 -10.03 -2.11 -7.94
C ASP A 70 -9.28 -2.92 -9.02
N SER A 71 -9.70 -4.17 -9.24
CA SER A 71 -9.03 -5.09 -10.18
C SER A 71 -8.97 -4.55 -11.60
N ILE A 72 -10.02 -3.86 -12.05
CA ILE A 72 -10.06 -3.26 -13.40
C ILE A 72 -9.04 -2.13 -13.51
N ARG A 73 -8.94 -1.28 -12.49
CA ARG A 73 -7.98 -0.18 -12.48
C ARG A 73 -6.55 -0.66 -12.30
N GLN A 74 -6.36 -1.72 -11.52
CA GLN A 74 -5.05 -2.36 -11.35
C GLN A 74 -4.59 -2.98 -12.67
N HIS A 75 -5.46 -3.72 -13.36
CA HIS A 75 -5.18 -4.24 -14.70
C HIS A 75 -4.86 -3.12 -15.68
N ARG A 76 -5.66 -2.05 -15.66
CA ARG A 76 -5.43 -0.87 -16.51
C ARG A 76 -4.10 -0.18 -16.18
N ALA A 77 -3.74 -0.04 -14.90
CA ALA A 77 -2.44 0.50 -14.49
C ALA A 77 -1.28 -0.31 -15.07
N LEU A 78 -1.43 -1.63 -15.08
CA LEU A 78 -0.43 -2.55 -15.59
C LEU A 78 -0.28 -2.43 -17.12
N VAL A 79 -1.38 -2.55 -17.86
CA VAL A 79 -1.38 -2.56 -19.34
C VAL A 79 -0.97 -1.20 -19.92
N GLU A 80 -1.51 -0.11 -19.37
CA GLU A 80 -1.24 1.25 -19.83
C GLU A 80 0.02 1.85 -19.20
N LYS A 81 0.76 1.09 -18.37
CA LYS A 81 1.96 1.54 -17.66
C LYS A 81 1.70 2.82 -16.85
N ARG A 82 0.70 2.77 -15.97
CA ARG A 82 0.28 3.88 -15.10
C ARG A 82 0.70 3.65 -13.67
N CYS A 83 0.96 4.73 -12.96
CA CYS A 83 1.18 4.71 -11.51
C CYS A 83 -0.12 4.32 -10.80
N ALA A 84 -0.07 3.30 -9.92
CA ALA A 84 -1.22 2.84 -9.16
C ALA A 84 -1.82 3.94 -8.26
N ILE A 85 -1.02 4.90 -7.82
CA ILE A 85 -1.49 5.97 -6.94
C ILE A 85 -2.09 7.14 -7.73
N CYS A 86 -1.36 7.75 -8.66
CA CYS A 86 -1.85 8.96 -9.34
C CYS A 86 -2.53 8.70 -10.69
N GLY A 87 -2.45 7.48 -11.24
CA GLY A 87 -3.03 7.11 -12.53
C GLY A 87 -2.32 7.70 -13.76
N SER A 88 -1.30 8.54 -13.59
CA SER A 88 -0.52 9.09 -14.70
C SER A 88 0.45 8.06 -15.26
N ARG A 89 0.87 8.21 -16.52
CA ARG A 89 1.86 7.32 -17.13
C ARG A 89 3.16 7.33 -16.35
N LEU A 90 3.73 6.13 -16.19
CA LEU A 90 5.03 5.94 -15.55
C LEU A 90 6.17 6.36 -16.48
N GLY A 91 7.18 6.99 -15.90
CA GLY A 91 8.52 7.13 -16.48
C GLY A 91 9.45 6.09 -15.88
N LYS A 92 10.71 6.13 -16.25
CA LYS A 92 11.76 5.29 -15.64
C LYS A 92 12.60 6.11 -14.67
N PRO A 93 13.07 5.52 -13.57
CA PRO A 93 12.74 4.18 -13.08
C PRO A 93 11.31 4.10 -12.53
N ILE A 94 10.76 2.88 -12.50
CA ILE A 94 9.49 2.55 -11.85
C ILE A 94 9.76 1.97 -10.46
N TRP A 95 8.87 2.25 -9.52
CA TRP A 95 9.05 1.89 -8.10
C TRP A 95 8.00 0.91 -7.61
N PHE A 96 8.40 0.04 -6.70
CA PHE A 96 7.54 -0.95 -6.05
C PHE A 96 7.75 -0.92 -4.55
N VAL A 97 6.70 -1.19 -3.77
CA VAL A 97 6.74 -1.23 -2.32
C VAL A 97 6.21 -2.57 -1.84
N GLY A 98 6.95 -3.23 -0.98
CA GLY A 98 6.56 -4.51 -0.38
C GLY A 98 7.35 -4.80 0.88
N GLY A 99 7.23 -6.01 1.40
CA GLY A 99 8.09 -6.51 2.47
C GLY A 99 9.47 -6.95 1.95
N PRO A 100 10.40 -7.32 2.85
CA PRO A 100 11.72 -7.83 2.48
C PRO A 100 11.66 -9.04 1.53
N LEU A 101 10.73 -9.96 1.74
CA LEU A 101 10.56 -11.14 0.89
C LEU A 101 10.15 -10.77 -0.52
N SER A 102 9.19 -9.85 -0.69
CA SER A 102 8.81 -9.38 -2.02
C SER A 102 9.99 -8.78 -2.77
N ALA A 103 10.89 -8.10 -2.06
CA ALA A 103 12.04 -7.42 -2.65
C ALA A 103 13.20 -8.36 -2.96
N PHE A 104 13.53 -9.28 -2.05
CA PHE A 104 14.82 -9.96 -2.08
C PHE A 104 14.74 -11.48 -2.25
N HIS A 105 13.61 -12.12 -1.91
CA HIS A 105 13.44 -13.54 -2.20
C HIS A 105 13.52 -13.80 -3.71
N GLU A 106 14.01 -14.97 -4.12
CA GLU A 106 14.12 -15.31 -5.55
C GLU A 106 12.77 -15.34 -6.26
N ASP A 107 11.71 -15.81 -5.57
CA ASP A 107 10.34 -15.85 -6.05
C ASP A 107 9.54 -14.60 -5.65
N GLY A 108 10.20 -13.61 -5.05
CA GLY A 108 9.57 -12.40 -4.57
C GLY A 108 8.82 -11.66 -5.67
N ALA A 109 7.56 -11.32 -5.39
CA ALA A 109 6.68 -10.61 -6.29
C ALA A 109 5.80 -9.62 -5.54
N TYR A 110 5.12 -8.75 -6.27
CA TYR A 110 4.28 -7.69 -5.74
C TYR A 110 2.86 -7.82 -6.27
N MET A 111 1.88 -7.60 -5.40
CA MET A 111 0.47 -7.49 -5.79
C MET A 111 0.16 -6.12 -6.36
N ASP A 112 0.78 -5.08 -5.82
CA ASP A 112 0.60 -3.71 -6.30
C ASP A 112 1.47 -3.43 -7.51
N THR A 113 0.89 -2.71 -8.48
CA THR A 113 1.60 -2.28 -9.68
C THR A 113 2.54 -1.10 -9.40
N ALA A 114 3.40 -0.80 -10.37
CA ALA A 114 4.45 0.19 -10.26
C ALA A 114 3.97 1.61 -9.92
N LEU A 115 4.84 2.38 -9.31
CA LEU A 115 4.62 3.72 -8.77
C LEU A 115 5.64 4.74 -9.30
N HIS A 116 5.30 6.03 -9.25
CA HIS A 116 6.31 7.08 -9.29
C HIS A 116 6.97 7.20 -7.91
N HIS A 117 8.23 7.57 -7.86
CA HIS A 117 8.96 7.79 -6.60
C HIS A 117 8.23 8.76 -5.65
N GLU A 118 7.82 9.92 -6.16
CA GLU A 118 7.11 10.94 -5.36
C GLU A 118 5.77 10.43 -4.79
N CYS A 119 5.03 9.62 -5.56
CA CYS A 119 3.76 9.03 -5.11
C CYS A 119 3.99 7.95 -4.05
N MET A 120 5.00 7.13 -4.24
CA MET A 120 5.46 6.10 -3.31
C MET A 120 5.91 6.73 -1.99
N THR A 121 6.81 7.72 -2.05
CA THR A 121 7.32 8.43 -0.87
C THR A 121 6.18 9.06 -0.06
N TYR A 122 5.23 9.70 -0.74
CA TYR A 122 4.04 10.23 -0.09
C TYR A 122 3.23 9.12 0.60
N ALA A 123 2.95 8.01 -0.09
CA ALA A 123 2.18 6.91 0.48
C ALA A 123 2.87 6.29 1.70
N LEU A 124 4.19 6.10 1.65
CA LEU A 124 4.98 5.57 2.76
C LEU A 124 4.94 6.44 4.02
N GLN A 125 4.76 7.76 3.85
CA GLN A 125 4.65 8.71 4.97
C GLN A 125 3.24 8.86 5.54
N VAL A 126 2.19 8.65 4.71
CA VAL A 126 0.83 9.05 5.08
C VAL A 126 -0.20 7.92 5.05
N CYS A 127 0.07 6.81 4.34
CA CYS A 127 -0.85 5.67 4.35
C CYS A 127 -0.80 4.98 5.72
N PRO A 128 -1.93 4.86 6.44
CA PRO A 128 -1.93 4.26 7.77
C PRO A 128 -1.31 2.86 7.79
N TYR A 129 -1.60 2.03 6.80
CA TYR A 129 -1.03 0.69 6.69
C TYR A 129 0.50 0.70 6.55
N LEU A 130 1.07 1.70 5.87
CA LEU A 130 2.51 1.81 5.63
C LEU A 130 3.24 2.59 6.74
N ALA A 131 2.56 3.56 7.35
CA ALA A 131 3.18 4.53 8.25
C ALA A 131 2.97 4.23 9.74
N VAL A 132 1.95 3.44 10.12
CA VAL A 132 1.59 3.24 11.54
C VAL A 132 1.95 1.85 12.02
N LYS A 133 2.67 1.76 13.15
CA LYS A 133 3.26 0.54 13.68
C LYS A 133 2.26 -0.60 13.91
N ASN A 134 1.12 -0.34 14.50
CA ASN A 134 0.15 -1.35 14.93
C ASN A 134 -1.11 -1.38 14.07
N TYR A 135 -1.04 -0.89 12.82
CA TYR A 135 -2.20 -0.88 11.96
C TYR A 135 -2.43 -2.25 11.32
N ASN A 136 -3.48 -2.93 11.74
CA ASN A 136 -3.99 -4.17 11.16
C ASN A 136 -5.31 -3.91 10.42
N GLY A 137 -5.23 -3.10 9.37
CA GLY A 137 -6.40 -2.74 8.55
C GLY A 137 -6.73 -3.82 7.54
N ARG A 138 -7.03 -5.04 8.00
CA ARG A 138 -7.66 -6.02 7.11
C ARG A 138 -9.12 -5.68 6.91
N ILE A 139 -9.60 -5.90 5.70
CA ILE A 139 -11.02 -5.98 5.46
C ILE A 139 -11.49 -7.26 6.14
N ASP A 140 -12.36 -7.10 7.10
CA ASP A 140 -13.25 -8.15 7.51
C ASP A 140 -14.35 -8.21 6.45
N ASP A 141 -14.42 -9.33 5.71
CA ASP A 141 -15.42 -9.57 4.67
C ASP A 141 -16.86 -9.39 5.23
N ALA A 142 -17.05 -9.68 6.51
CA ALA A 142 -18.31 -9.43 7.23
C ALA A 142 -18.67 -7.94 7.35
N THR A 143 -17.71 -7.03 7.21
CA THR A 143 -17.96 -5.57 7.29
C THR A 143 -18.21 -4.93 5.94
N VAL A 144 -18.05 -5.69 4.84
CA VAL A 144 -18.22 -5.20 3.48
C VAL A 144 -19.65 -5.44 3.01
N ASP A 145 -20.34 -4.37 2.64
CA ASP A 145 -21.63 -4.48 1.98
C ASP A 145 -21.45 -4.89 0.51
N HIS A 146 -21.48 -6.19 0.26
CA HIS A 146 -21.30 -6.79 -1.07
C HIS A 146 -22.31 -6.27 -2.10
N SER A 147 -23.51 -5.87 -1.69
CA SER A 147 -24.53 -5.32 -2.60
C SER A 147 -24.09 -4.01 -3.25
N LYS A 148 -23.14 -3.31 -2.64
CA LYS A 148 -22.59 -2.03 -3.11
C LYS A 148 -21.31 -2.18 -3.93
N LEU A 149 -20.78 -3.39 -4.03
CA LEU A 149 -19.62 -3.66 -4.86
C LEU A 149 -20.03 -3.86 -6.32
N ARG A 150 -19.09 -3.66 -7.21
CA ARG A 150 -19.26 -4.01 -8.62
C ARG A 150 -19.09 -5.51 -8.80
N ASP A 151 -19.81 -6.07 -9.76
CA ASP A 151 -19.62 -7.47 -10.13
C ASP A 151 -18.17 -7.77 -10.49
N GLY A 152 -17.67 -8.92 -10.05
CA GLY A 152 -16.28 -9.34 -10.28
C GLY A 152 -15.24 -8.67 -9.35
N THR A 153 -15.67 -7.97 -8.30
CA THR A 153 -14.74 -7.43 -7.30
C THR A 153 -14.15 -8.56 -6.45
N ILE A 154 -12.84 -8.70 -6.45
CA ILE A 154 -12.09 -9.62 -5.60
C ILE A 154 -11.66 -8.86 -4.35
N LEU A 155 -12.17 -9.23 -3.18
CA LEU A 155 -11.88 -8.56 -1.92
C LEU A 155 -10.62 -9.09 -1.23
N MET A 156 -10.34 -10.37 -1.40
CA MET A 156 -9.16 -11.02 -0.80
C MET A 156 -8.34 -11.71 -1.86
N ASP A 157 -7.05 -11.44 -1.87
CA ASP A 157 -6.08 -12.18 -2.66
C ASP A 157 -5.43 -13.22 -1.74
N PRO A 158 -5.49 -14.52 -2.07
CA PRO A 158 -4.96 -15.59 -1.22
C PRO A 158 -3.44 -15.52 -1.01
N THR A 159 -2.73 -14.76 -1.84
CA THR A 159 -1.29 -14.53 -1.70
C THR A 159 -0.95 -13.36 -0.76
N HIS A 160 -1.97 -12.72 -0.21
CA HIS A 160 -1.76 -11.63 0.73
C HIS A 160 -1.16 -12.15 2.04
N LEU A 161 -0.01 -11.60 2.44
CA LEU A 161 0.61 -11.98 3.71
C LEU A 161 -0.33 -11.68 4.89
N PRO A 162 -0.45 -12.62 5.84
CA PRO A 162 -1.34 -12.48 6.99
C PRO A 162 -0.94 -11.32 7.90
N GLU A 163 0.32 -10.94 7.93
CA GLU A 163 0.85 -9.92 8.81
C GLU A 163 1.47 -8.76 8.01
N ARG A 164 1.34 -7.56 8.59
CA ARG A 164 2.01 -6.38 8.05
C ARG A 164 3.51 -6.52 8.24
N PRO A 165 4.33 -6.29 7.21
CA PRO A 165 5.78 -6.30 7.36
C PRO A 165 6.24 -5.25 8.40
N ALA A 166 7.18 -5.63 9.26
CA ALA A 166 7.80 -4.70 10.19
C ALA A 166 8.64 -3.62 9.48
N LEU A 167 9.10 -3.95 8.26
CA LEU A 167 9.88 -3.12 7.36
C LEU A 167 9.25 -3.13 5.97
N PHE A 168 9.12 -1.96 5.34
CA PHE A 168 8.81 -1.84 3.93
C PHE A 168 10.09 -1.56 3.14
N VAL A 169 10.21 -2.24 2.02
CA VAL A 169 11.31 -2.06 1.06
C VAL A 169 10.73 -1.48 -0.22
N ALA A 170 11.26 -0.34 -0.64
CA ALA A 170 10.94 0.25 -1.92
C ALA A 170 12.09 -0.01 -2.90
N VAL A 171 11.79 -0.60 -4.04
CA VAL A 171 12.80 -0.91 -5.07
C VAL A 171 12.50 -0.18 -6.36
N ALA A 172 13.55 0.30 -7.02
CA ALA A 172 13.49 0.93 -8.33
C ALA A 172 14.01 -0.02 -9.41
N SER A 173 13.28 -0.13 -10.50
CA SER A 173 13.69 -0.91 -11.68
C SER A 173 13.35 -0.18 -12.98
N ASN A 174 14.02 -0.54 -14.07
CA ASN A 174 13.71 -0.04 -15.42
C ASN A 174 12.54 -0.77 -16.08
N SER A 175 12.23 -1.97 -15.61
CA SER A 175 11.23 -2.86 -16.19
C SER A 175 10.64 -3.81 -15.13
N GLN A 176 9.61 -4.53 -15.52
CA GLN A 176 8.94 -5.52 -14.69
C GLN A 176 8.49 -6.70 -15.54
N THR A 177 8.48 -7.86 -14.95
CA THR A 177 7.85 -9.06 -15.48
C THR A 177 6.46 -9.22 -14.89
N ILE A 178 5.48 -9.56 -15.70
CA ILE A 178 4.10 -9.83 -15.28
C ILE A 178 3.95 -11.33 -15.10
N ILE A 179 3.48 -11.74 -13.92
CA ILE A 179 3.20 -13.14 -13.58
C ILE A 179 1.69 -13.32 -13.64
N PRO A 180 1.16 -13.93 -14.72
CA PRO A 180 -0.29 -14.13 -14.85
C PRO A 180 -0.81 -15.11 -13.81
N ARG A 181 -2.04 -14.86 -13.34
CA ARG A 181 -2.77 -15.75 -12.42
C ARG A 181 -4.20 -15.89 -12.91
N GLU A 182 -4.74 -17.10 -12.85
CA GLU A 182 -6.10 -17.37 -13.29
C GLU A 182 -7.13 -16.81 -12.31
N GLY A 183 -8.11 -16.07 -12.83
CA GLY A 183 -9.23 -15.54 -12.04
C GLY A 183 -8.92 -14.39 -11.07
N ILE A 184 -7.65 -14.00 -10.91
CA ILE A 184 -7.23 -12.92 -10.02
C ILE A 184 -6.23 -11.97 -10.70
N CYS A 185 -5.96 -10.83 -10.06
CA CYS A 185 -4.97 -9.88 -10.61
C CYS A 185 -3.58 -10.53 -10.71
N PRO A 186 -2.85 -10.31 -11.82
CA PRO A 186 -1.49 -10.82 -11.96
C PRO A 186 -0.56 -10.19 -10.91
N LEU A 187 0.48 -10.92 -10.55
CA LEU A 187 1.60 -10.37 -9.79
C LEU A 187 2.57 -9.66 -10.73
N VAL A 188 3.38 -8.78 -10.16
CA VAL A 188 4.47 -8.12 -10.86
C VAL A 188 5.79 -8.37 -10.16
N LYS A 189 6.83 -8.59 -10.92
CA LYS A 189 8.20 -8.79 -10.43
C LYS A 189 9.08 -7.72 -11.08
N PRO A 190 9.62 -6.75 -10.32
CA PRO A 190 10.58 -5.81 -10.86
C PRO A 190 11.85 -6.52 -11.28
N ASP A 191 12.37 -6.18 -12.46
CA ASP A 191 13.55 -6.82 -13.00
C ASP A 191 14.80 -6.37 -12.21
N ARG A 192 15.70 -7.31 -11.96
CA ARG A 192 16.99 -7.08 -11.27
C ARG A 192 18.12 -6.91 -12.29
N PRO A 193 19.22 -6.22 -11.96
CA PRO A 193 19.51 -5.58 -10.67
C PRO A 193 18.66 -4.33 -10.45
N TYR A 194 18.34 -4.03 -9.18
CA TYR A 194 17.63 -2.80 -8.82
C TYR A 194 18.52 -1.58 -9.02
N ILE A 195 17.92 -0.49 -9.49
CA ILE A 195 18.60 0.81 -9.67
C ILE A 195 18.81 1.50 -8.33
N ALA A 196 17.82 1.37 -7.43
CA ALA A 196 17.86 1.91 -6.08
C ALA A 196 17.00 1.06 -5.16
N VAL A 197 17.34 1.08 -3.88
CA VAL A 197 16.59 0.46 -2.79
C VAL A 197 16.46 1.46 -1.66
N GLU A 198 15.26 1.56 -1.10
CA GLU A 198 14.98 2.39 0.07
C GLU A 198 14.28 1.55 1.12
N TYR A 199 14.64 1.78 2.38
CA TYR A 199 14.10 1.10 3.55
C TYR A 199 13.22 2.04 4.35
N TRP A 200 12.01 1.58 4.71
CA TRP A 200 11.02 2.43 5.35
C TRP A 200 10.37 1.73 6.54
N ARG A 201 10.28 2.42 7.67
CA ARG A 201 9.63 1.93 8.87
C ARG A 201 8.83 3.05 9.53
N ASN A 202 7.56 2.79 9.80
CA ASN A 202 6.65 3.72 10.49
C ASN A 202 6.67 5.15 9.88
N GLY A 203 6.57 5.24 8.56
CA GLY A 203 6.53 6.52 7.85
C GLY A 203 7.88 7.22 7.69
N ARG A 204 8.97 6.61 8.12
CA ARG A 204 10.33 7.20 8.06
C ARG A 204 11.24 6.34 7.19
N ARG A 205 12.02 7.01 6.36
CA ARG A 205 13.10 6.37 5.63
C ARG A 205 14.26 6.08 6.60
N LEU A 206 14.77 4.88 6.53
CA LEU A 206 15.92 4.41 7.32
C LEU A 206 17.23 4.66 6.58
N SER A 207 18.34 4.58 7.30
CA SER A 207 19.67 4.42 6.72
C SER A 207 19.77 3.07 5.99
N GLU A 208 20.73 2.95 5.08
CA GLU A 208 20.97 1.69 4.37
C GLU A 208 21.43 0.60 5.36
N GLU A 209 22.26 0.97 6.32
CA GLU A 209 22.75 0.07 7.36
C GLU A 209 21.63 -0.51 8.21
N ASP A 210 20.76 0.35 8.78
CA ASP A 210 19.60 -0.09 9.57
C ASP A 210 18.65 -0.95 8.73
N GLY A 211 18.47 -0.60 7.47
CA GLY A 211 17.65 -1.35 6.53
C GLY A 211 18.16 -2.77 6.32
N HIS A 212 19.46 -2.93 6.07
CA HIS A 212 20.09 -4.23 5.87
C HIS A 212 19.98 -5.13 7.11
N VAL A 213 20.18 -4.58 8.30
CA VAL A 213 20.03 -5.32 9.57
C VAL A 213 18.58 -5.87 9.69
N LEU A 214 17.58 -5.03 9.45
CA LEU A 214 16.17 -5.44 9.55
C LEU A 214 15.76 -6.45 8.47
N VAL A 215 16.32 -6.36 7.26
CA VAL A 215 16.12 -7.37 6.21
C VAL A 215 16.69 -8.72 6.66
N GLY A 216 17.91 -8.74 7.21
CA GLY A 216 18.54 -9.97 7.72
C GLY A 216 17.67 -10.65 8.79
N LEU A 217 17.10 -9.89 9.72
CA LEU A 217 16.19 -10.40 10.75
C LEU A 217 14.92 -11.01 10.14
N ALA A 218 14.31 -10.35 9.16
CA ALA A 218 13.10 -10.84 8.52
C ALA A 218 13.31 -12.22 7.85
N PHE A 219 14.44 -12.43 7.19
CA PHE A 219 14.78 -13.73 6.59
C PHE A 219 15.11 -14.82 7.63
N THR A 220 15.63 -14.42 8.79
CA THR A 220 15.92 -15.37 9.87
C THR A 220 14.64 -15.88 10.54
N GLU A 221 13.67 -14.99 10.78
CA GLU A 221 12.37 -15.34 11.35
C GLU A 221 11.57 -16.28 10.45
N GLU A 222 11.61 -16.08 9.13
CA GLU A 222 10.91 -16.95 8.17
C GLU A 222 11.49 -18.37 8.17
N ASN A 223 12.82 -18.50 8.18
CA ASN A 223 13.49 -19.80 8.24
C ASN A 223 13.25 -20.55 9.56
N ALA A 224 12.84 -19.85 10.61
CA ALA A 224 12.49 -20.46 11.89
C ALA A 224 11.05 -21.03 11.92
N HIS A 225 10.21 -20.65 10.97
CA HIS A 225 8.81 -21.07 10.85
C HIS A 225 8.53 -22.01 9.64
N ALA A 226 9.54 -22.30 8.84
CA ALA A 226 9.50 -23.23 7.72
C ALA A 226 9.97 -24.64 8.15
#